data_ef5a585fa59cd6a3b44a7f8864606621
#
_entry.id   ef5a585fa59cd6a3b44a7f8864606621
#
_cell.length_a   1.000
_cell.length_b   1.000
_cell.length_c   1.000
_cell.angle_alpha   90.00
_cell.angle_beta   90.00
_cell.angle_gamma   90.00
#
_symmetry.space_group_name_H-M   'P 1'
#
loop_
_entity.id
_entity.type
_entity.pdbx_description
1 polymer ?
#
loop_
_entity_poly.entity_id
_entity_poly.type
_entity_poly.pdbx_seq_one_letter_code
_entity_poly.pdbx_strand_id
1 'polypeptide(L)'
;NQPLAASLLVVLLGLMHCYSRTVSGKTQLIFTLLKVILILIFSVTALTFSNHEMSLPKLPVASDLESLSSGAFAGALIYVNYAYTGWNAATYLIDEIDQPAKRLPSILMIGTLMVMAFYVLLNYVFLAVAPIEALQGKVEVGVIAAEYAFGSLGGQLMGLMLSLLLISTVSAMLMAGPRVLQVIGQDFPIFKRLAKTNDDGLPQIAILTVVALSVAFVLTSSFESVLVFSGFVLSLNTLFTVGGVFRLRAKGLLKKDTYQTWGYPITPLIFLGLTLWTLIYILIQRPEEALAGLLVIAVGFGFYWVSGRVKG
;
A
#
# COMPACT_ATOMS: atom_id res chain seq x y z
N ASN A 1 22.04 -13.81 -4.47
CA ASN A 1 20.72 -14.43 -4.36
C ASN A 1 19.76 -13.39 -3.75
N GLN A 2 18.92 -12.78 -4.61
CA GLN A 2 18.05 -11.64 -4.24
C GLN A 2 17.12 -11.95 -3.03
N PRO A 3 16.41 -13.10 -2.95
CA PRO A 3 15.55 -13.39 -1.82
C PRO A 3 16.28 -13.49 -0.49
N LEU A 4 17.52 -14.01 -0.49
CA LEU A 4 18.32 -14.08 0.73
C LEU A 4 18.76 -12.69 1.20
N ALA A 5 19.17 -11.81 0.29
CA ALA A 5 19.53 -10.43 0.62
C ALA A 5 18.33 -9.65 1.18
N ALA A 6 17.15 -9.80 0.56
CA ALA A 6 15.91 -9.19 1.03
C ALA A 6 15.50 -9.72 2.43
N SER A 7 15.59 -11.04 2.63
CA SER A 7 15.32 -11.67 3.94
C SER A 7 16.26 -11.16 5.02
N LEU A 8 17.56 -11.09 4.72
CA LEU A 8 18.57 -10.57 5.65
C LEU A 8 18.27 -9.10 6.03
N LEU A 9 17.92 -8.27 5.06
CA LEU A 9 17.54 -6.88 5.29
C LEU A 9 16.33 -6.77 6.23
N VAL A 10 15.27 -7.54 5.97
CA VAL A 10 14.05 -7.55 6.81
C VAL A 10 14.38 -7.99 8.23
N VAL A 11 15.20 -9.04 8.40
CA VAL A 11 15.64 -9.51 9.72
C VAL A 11 16.46 -8.46 10.46
N LEU A 12 17.45 -7.85 9.80
CA LEU A 12 18.29 -6.80 10.42
C LEU A 12 17.46 -5.60 10.86
N LEU A 13 16.56 -5.11 10.01
CA LEU A 13 15.66 -4.02 10.35
C LEU A 13 14.69 -4.40 11.48
N GLY A 14 14.15 -5.62 11.45
CA GLY A 14 13.28 -6.12 12.51
C GLY A 14 13.98 -6.20 13.86
N LEU A 15 15.21 -6.73 13.90
CA LEU A 15 16.02 -6.74 15.12
C LEU A 15 16.32 -5.33 15.62
N MET A 16 16.64 -4.39 14.73
CA MET A 16 16.84 -3.00 15.10
C MET A 16 15.59 -2.41 15.77
N HIS A 17 14.41 -2.68 15.22
CA HIS A 17 13.13 -2.22 15.80
C HIS A 17 12.74 -2.92 17.11
N CYS A 18 13.30 -4.10 17.43
CA CYS A 18 13.13 -4.74 18.72
C CYS A 18 13.86 -4.02 19.86
N TYR A 19 14.93 -3.27 19.55
CA TYR A 19 15.82 -2.66 20.55
C TYR A 19 15.81 -1.13 20.57
N SER A 20 15.23 -0.47 19.55
CA SER A 20 15.29 0.99 19.46
C SER A 20 13.98 1.62 19.00
N ARG A 21 13.53 2.64 19.77
CA ARG A 21 12.42 3.53 19.40
C ARG A 21 12.84 4.67 18.46
N THR A 22 14.12 4.83 18.16
CA THR A 22 14.71 6.08 17.66
C THR A 22 14.44 6.42 16.20
N VAL A 23 13.66 5.64 15.46
CA VAL A 23 13.15 6.10 14.16
C VAL A 23 11.99 7.06 14.42
N SER A 24 12.33 8.27 14.83
CA SER A 24 11.37 9.32 15.19
C SER A 24 10.57 9.78 13.95
N GLY A 25 9.38 10.37 14.18
CA GLY A 25 8.58 11.00 13.12
C GLY A 25 9.37 12.00 12.25
N LYS A 26 10.43 12.63 12.81
CA LYS A 26 11.35 13.50 12.05
C LYS A 26 12.12 12.76 10.97
N THR A 27 12.64 11.56 11.27
CA THR A 27 13.35 10.73 10.29
C THR A 27 12.41 10.30 9.16
N GLN A 28 11.19 9.89 9.50
CA GLN A 28 10.17 9.53 8.50
C GLN A 28 9.78 10.73 7.63
N LEU A 29 9.67 11.93 8.20
CA LEU A 29 9.41 13.15 7.45
C LEU A 29 10.56 13.45 6.47
N ILE A 30 11.82 13.35 6.90
CA ILE A 30 12.99 13.57 6.04
C ILE A 30 12.98 12.59 4.86
N PHE A 31 12.76 11.30 5.10
CA PHE A 31 12.69 10.32 4.01
C PHE A 31 11.51 10.56 3.08
N THR A 32 10.37 11.01 3.60
CA THR A 32 9.20 11.36 2.78
C THR A 32 9.50 12.56 1.89
N LEU A 33 10.09 13.62 2.45
CA LEU A 33 10.52 14.79 1.67
C LEU A 33 11.55 14.42 0.61
N LEU A 34 12.52 13.56 0.95
CA LEU A 34 13.52 13.08 0.00
C LEU A 34 12.88 12.33 -1.19
N LYS A 35 11.87 11.48 -0.92
CA LYS A 35 11.09 10.79 -1.98
C LYS A 35 10.40 11.79 -2.89
N VAL A 36 9.71 12.79 -2.32
CA VAL A 36 9.02 13.81 -3.10
C VAL A 36 9.99 14.62 -3.95
N ILE A 37 11.10 15.05 -3.37
CA ILE A 37 12.15 15.78 -4.08
C ILE A 37 12.74 14.95 -5.21
N LEU A 38 13.02 13.67 -4.97
CA LEU A 38 13.52 12.76 -6.00
C LEU A 38 12.53 12.61 -7.16
N ILE A 39 11.25 12.42 -6.87
CA ILE A 39 10.20 12.33 -7.90
C ILE A 39 10.18 13.60 -8.75
N LEU A 40 10.21 14.77 -8.13
CA LEU A 40 10.15 16.04 -8.85
C LEU A 40 11.41 16.29 -9.67
N ILE A 41 12.60 16.10 -9.09
CA ILE A 41 13.87 16.25 -9.81
C ILE A 41 13.92 15.28 -11.00
N PHE A 42 13.63 14.01 -10.79
CA PHE A 42 13.61 13.03 -11.85
C PHE A 42 12.63 13.43 -12.97
N SER A 43 11.41 13.81 -12.61
CA SER A 43 10.39 14.19 -13.60
C SER A 43 10.79 15.40 -14.42
N VAL A 44 11.30 16.45 -13.79
CA VAL A 44 11.75 17.65 -14.48
C VAL A 44 12.97 17.35 -15.37
N THR A 45 13.99 16.68 -14.83
CA THR A 45 15.22 16.41 -15.57
C THR A 45 14.99 15.43 -16.70
N ALA A 46 14.16 14.39 -16.52
CA ALA A 46 13.83 13.43 -17.56
C ALA A 46 13.07 14.09 -18.73
N LEU A 47 12.14 14.99 -18.44
CA LEU A 47 11.40 15.71 -19.50
C LEU A 47 12.22 16.80 -20.20
N THR A 48 13.27 17.34 -19.56
CA THR A 48 14.05 18.46 -20.13
C THR A 48 15.36 18.00 -20.78
N PHE A 49 15.98 16.94 -20.27
CA PHE A 49 17.34 16.52 -20.65
C PHE A 49 17.41 15.06 -21.16
N SER A 50 16.27 14.45 -21.49
CA SER A 50 16.26 13.09 -22.02
C SER A 50 17.06 13.01 -23.33
N ASN A 51 17.94 12.01 -23.42
CA ASN A 51 18.70 11.71 -24.63
C ASN A 51 17.87 10.96 -25.69
N HIS A 52 16.67 10.53 -25.35
CA HIS A 52 15.77 9.78 -26.23
C HIS A 52 14.70 10.72 -26.82
N GLU A 53 14.31 10.47 -28.07
CA GLU A 53 13.17 11.18 -28.66
C GLU A 53 11.91 10.86 -27.86
N MET A 54 11.37 11.88 -27.17
CA MET A 54 10.18 11.72 -26.34
C MET A 54 8.96 11.46 -27.20
N SER A 55 8.31 10.32 -26.98
CA SER A 55 6.98 10.06 -27.51
C SER A 55 5.94 10.46 -26.46
N LEU A 56 5.33 11.63 -26.64
CA LEU A 56 4.28 12.05 -25.69
C LEU A 56 3.10 11.07 -25.76
N PRO A 57 2.58 10.64 -24.59
CA PRO A 57 1.38 9.82 -24.55
C PRO A 57 0.24 10.48 -25.30
N LYS A 58 -0.44 9.72 -26.15
CA LYS A 58 -1.60 10.21 -26.89
C LYS A 58 -2.74 10.47 -25.91
N LEU A 59 -3.49 11.54 -26.17
CA LEU A 59 -4.73 11.79 -25.39
C LEU A 59 -5.73 10.65 -25.67
N PRO A 60 -6.51 10.25 -24.63
CA PRO A 60 -7.53 9.23 -24.78
C PRO A 60 -8.52 9.59 -25.91
N VAL A 61 -8.86 8.62 -26.73
CA VAL A 61 -9.85 8.73 -27.80
C VAL A 61 -11.07 7.88 -27.50
N ALA A 62 -12.19 8.14 -28.20
CA ALA A 62 -13.44 7.44 -27.92
C ALA A 62 -13.35 5.90 -28.02
N SER A 63 -12.48 5.39 -28.91
CA SER A 63 -12.22 3.96 -29.05
C SER A 63 -11.58 3.32 -27.81
N ASP A 64 -10.90 4.12 -26.97
CA ASP A 64 -10.29 3.61 -25.74
C ASP A 64 -11.33 3.27 -24.65
N LEU A 65 -12.57 3.76 -24.80
CA LEU A 65 -13.67 3.41 -23.87
C LEU A 65 -13.98 1.91 -23.85
N GLU A 66 -13.79 1.20 -24.97
CA GLU A 66 -13.96 -0.25 -25.05
C GLU A 66 -12.93 -0.96 -24.14
N SER A 67 -11.71 -0.39 -24.06
CA SER A 67 -10.66 -0.91 -23.20
C SER A 67 -10.99 -0.85 -21.72
N LEU A 68 -11.82 0.12 -21.29
CA LEU A 68 -12.23 0.26 -19.89
C LEU A 68 -13.08 -0.92 -19.40
N SER A 69 -13.80 -1.59 -20.28
CA SER A 69 -14.59 -2.78 -19.95
C SER A 69 -13.79 -4.09 -20.06
N SER A 70 -12.54 -4.01 -20.50
CA SER A 70 -11.69 -5.18 -20.74
C SER A 70 -11.16 -5.80 -19.44
N GLY A 71 -10.87 -7.10 -19.49
CA GLY A 71 -10.19 -7.79 -18.41
C GLY A 71 -8.77 -7.24 -18.15
N ALA A 72 -8.09 -6.73 -19.17
CA ALA A 72 -6.78 -6.10 -19.00
C ALA A 72 -6.86 -4.84 -18.12
N PHE A 73 -7.90 -4.02 -18.29
CA PHE A 73 -8.12 -2.85 -17.45
C PHE A 73 -8.46 -3.24 -16.00
N ALA A 74 -9.33 -4.25 -15.82
CA ALA A 74 -9.62 -4.79 -14.48
C ALA A 74 -8.35 -5.32 -13.80
N GLY A 75 -7.48 -6.02 -14.55
CA GLY A 75 -6.16 -6.44 -14.07
C GLY A 75 -5.28 -5.27 -13.66
N ALA A 76 -5.20 -4.21 -14.47
CA ALA A 76 -4.44 -3.01 -14.15
C ALA A 76 -4.96 -2.32 -12.87
N LEU A 77 -6.28 -2.32 -12.64
CA LEU A 77 -6.87 -1.75 -11.42
C LEU A 77 -6.40 -2.47 -10.13
N ILE A 78 -6.01 -3.74 -10.19
CA ILE A 78 -5.42 -4.44 -9.03
C ILE A 78 -4.15 -3.75 -8.58
N TYR A 79 -3.24 -3.48 -9.53
CA TYR A 79 -1.97 -2.80 -9.26
C TYR A 79 -2.19 -1.36 -8.80
N VAL A 80 -3.13 -0.65 -9.44
CA VAL A 80 -3.50 0.71 -9.04
C VAL A 80 -4.06 0.70 -7.61
N ASN A 81 -5.03 -0.15 -7.30
CA ASN A 81 -5.58 -0.26 -5.94
C ASN A 81 -4.49 -0.56 -4.91
N TYR A 82 -3.58 -1.49 -5.23
CA TYR A 82 -2.47 -1.81 -4.33
C TYR A 82 -1.54 -0.61 -4.13
N ALA A 83 -1.22 0.14 -5.19
CA ALA A 83 -0.36 1.32 -5.12
C ALA A 83 -0.94 2.42 -4.22
N TYR A 84 -2.26 2.50 -4.08
CA TYR A 84 -2.93 3.43 -3.17
C TYR A 84 -3.16 2.86 -1.77
N THR A 85 -2.78 1.62 -1.46
CA THR A 85 -2.90 1.08 -0.09
C THR A 85 -2.00 1.81 0.90
N GLY A 86 -2.37 1.76 2.17
CA GLY A 86 -1.63 2.46 3.22
C GLY A 86 -2.23 3.82 3.63
N TRP A 87 -3.22 4.35 2.90
CA TRP A 87 -3.97 5.53 3.31
C TRP A 87 -4.55 5.39 4.73
N ASN A 88 -4.94 4.19 5.10
CA ASN A 88 -5.50 3.84 6.39
C ASN A 88 -4.47 3.90 7.54
N ALA A 89 -3.17 3.99 7.27
CA ALA A 89 -2.15 4.11 8.31
C ALA A 89 -2.36 5.34 9.20
N ALA A 90 -2.90 6.44 8.67
CA ALA A 90 -3.27 7.61 9.46
C ALA A 90 -4.37 7.32 10.50
N THR A 91 -5.22 6.32 10.26
CA THR A 91 -6.25 5.93 11.22
C THR A 91 -5.68 5.19 12.44
N TYR A 92 -4.50 4.58 12.31
CA TYR A 92 -3.81 3.90 13.41
C TYR A 92 -3.14 4.88 14.38
N LEU A 93 -3.00 6.13 13.96
CA LEU A 93 -2.42 7.22 14.75
C LEU A 93 -3.47 8.24 15.21
N ILE A 94 -4.74 7.83 15.25
CA ILE A 94 -5.87 8.73 15.53
C ILE A 94 -5.73 9.42 16.89
N ASP A 95 -5.17 8.73 17.88
CA ASP A 95 -4.94 9.24 19.22
C ASP A 95 -3.85 10.32 19.30
N GLU A 96 -3.00 10.40 18.26
CA GLU A 96 -1.94 11.40 18.13
C GLU A 96 -2.40 12.66 17.36
N ILE A 97 -3.63 12.65 16.83
CA ILE A 97 -4.19 13.74 16.01
C ILE A 97 -5.11 14.63 16.83
N ASP A 98 -4.78 15.90 16.98
CA ASP A 98 -5.69 16.88 17.58
C ASP A 98 -6.97 17.03 16.76
N GLN A 99 -8.13 16.92 17.41
CA GLN A 99 -9.47 17.00 16.79
C GLN A 99 -9.61 16.07 15.57
N PRO A 100 -9.42 14.75 15.74
CA PRO A 100 -9.34 13.81 14.64
C PRO A 100 -10.58 13.81 13.74
N ALA A 101 -11.77 14.01 14.29
CA ALA A 101 -13.02 14.06 13.54
C ALA A 101 -13.04 15.17 12.47
N LYS A 102 -12.29 16.26 12.67
CA LYS A 102 -12.20 17.37 11.73
C LYS A 102 -10.98 17.27 10.81
N ARG A 103 -9.82 16.88 11.38
CA ARG A 103 -8.53 16.93 10.65
C ARG A 103 -8.26 15.68 9.83
N LEU A 104 -8.64 14.50 10.31
CA LEU A 104 -8.36 13.24 9.63
C LEU A 104 -8.93 13.18 8.19
N PRO A 105 -10.19 13.60 7.92
CA PRO A 105 -10.69 13.62 6.55
C PRO A 105 -9.86 14.48 5.59
N SER A 106 -9.42 15.65 6.05
CA SER A 106 -8.58 16.55 5.24
C SER A 106 -7.17 15.97 5.02
N ILE A 107 -6.57 15.35 6.04
CA ILE A 107 -5.27 14.68 5.93
C ILE A 107 -5.34 13.56 4.88
N LEU A 108 -6.36 12.71 4.96
CA LEU A 108 -6.56 11.61 4.02
C LEU A 108 -6.81 12.11 2.60
N MET A 109 -7.66 13.11 2.43
CA MET A 109 -8.00 13.67 1.12
C MET A 109 -6.78 14.34 0.47
N ILE A 110 -6.10 15.24 1.19
CA ILE A 110 -4.92 15.95 0.65
C ILE A 110 -3.80 14.96 0.35
N GLY A 111 -3.52 14.02 1.26
CA GLY A 111 -2.52 12.99 1.06
C GLY A 111 -2.80 12.13 -0.18
N THR A 112 -4.03 11.67 -0.35
CA THR A 112 -4.43 10.87 -1.52
C THR A 112 -4.34 11.67 -2.82
N LEU A 113 -4.78 12.93 -2.84
CA LEU A 113 -4.68 13.80 -4.03
C LEU A 113 -3.22 14.09 -4.40
N MET A 114 -2.35 14.31 -3.43
CA MET A 114 -0.91 14.49 -3.68
C MET A 114 -0.28 13.23 -4.29
N VAL A 115 -0.58 12.06 -3.72
CA VAL A 115 -0.10 10.77 -4.25
C VAL A 115 -0.63 10.53 -5.66
N MET A 116 -1.91 10.82 -5.92
CA MET A 116 -2.49 10.74 -7.25
C MET A 116 -1.74 11.63 -8.25
N ALA A 117 -1.46 12.88 -7.88
CA ALA A 117 -0.73 13.81 -8.74
C ALA A 117 0.69 13.27 -9.07
N PHE A 118 1.41 12.73 -8.08
CA PHE A 118 2.72 12.12 -8.30
C PHE A 118 2.65 10.85 -9.17
N TYR A 119 1.64 10.01 -8.99
CA TYR A 119 1.49 8.81 -9.84
C TYR A 119 1.17 9.17 -11.29
N VAL A 120 0.28 10.13 -11.52
CA VAL A 120 0.00 10.63 -12.87
C VAL A 120 1.25 11.23 -13.50
N LEU A 121 1.98 12.06 -12.76
CA LEU A 121 3.23 12.66 -13.22
C LEU A 121 4.27 11.60 -13.57
N LEU A 122 4.53 10.63 -12.69
CA LEU A 122 5.53 9.58 -12.92
C LEU A 122 5.16 8.70 -14.11
N ASN A 123 3.89 8.26 -14.23
CA ASN A 123 3.46 7.46 -15.37
C ASN A 123 3.59 8.24 -16.69
N TYR A 124 3.23 9.52 -16.67
CA TYR A 124 3.42 10.39 -17.82
C TYR A 124 4.90 10.46 -18.23
N VAL A 125 5.81 10.71 -17.27
CA VAL A 125 7.26 10.77 -17.52
C VAL A 125 7.79 9.44 -18.04
N PHE A 126 7.42 8.31 -17.42
CA PHE A 126 7.89 7.00 -17.85
C PHE A 126 7.51 6.71 -19.31
N LEU A 127 6.25 6.97 -19.67
CA LEU A 127 5.75 6.77 -21.05
C LEU A 127 6.30 7.79 -22.04
N ALA A 128 6.74 8.96 -21.58
CA ALA A 128 7.35 9.97 -22.44
C ALA A 128 8.81 9.64 -22.80
N VAL A 129 9.57 9.05 -21.86
CA VAL A 129 11.01 8.86 -22.01
C VAL A 129 11.43 7.45 -22.44
N ALA A 130 10.57 6.44 -22.28
CA ALA A 130 10.87 5.06 -22.63
C ALA A 130 9.75 4.43 -23.45
N PRO A 131 10.07 3.57 -24.44
CA PRO A 131 9.06 2.86 -25.21
C PRO A 131 8.30 1.88 -24.33
N ILE A 132 7.00 1.72 -24.60
CA ILE A 132 6.12 0.89 -23.78
C ILE A 132 6.57 -0.57 -23.74
N GLU A 133 7.17 -1.06 -24.84
CA GLU A 133 7.69 -2.42 -24.97
C GLU A 133 8.84 -2.70 -24.00
N ALA A 134 9.64 -1.68 -23.67
CA ALA A 134 10.71 -1.80 -22.68
C ALA A 134 10.19 -1.80 -21.24
N LEU A 135 9.05 -1.18 -20.99
CA LEU A 135 8.44 -1.05 -19.65
C LEU A 135 7.50 -2.22 -19.33
N GLN A 136 6.88 -2.80 -20.36
CA GLN A 136 5.85 -3.82 -20.20
C GLN A 136 6.37 -5.06 -19.49
N GLY A 137 5.67 -5.49 -18.42
CA GLY A 137 6.02 -6.66 -17.62
C GLY A 137 7.27 -6.49 -16.74
N LYS A 138 7.82 -5.28 -16.62
CA LYS A 138 8.98 -4.99 -15.78
C LYS A 138 8.54 -4.44 -14.42
N VAL A 139 9.29 -4.83 -13.39
CA VAL A 139 9.08 -4.32 -12.02
C VAL A 139 9.85 -3.00 -11.82
N GLU A 140 11.04 -2.90 -12.40
CA GLU A 140 11.97 -1.79 -12.22
C GLU A 140 11.72 -0.65 -13.23
N VAL A 141 10.46 -0.28 -13.46
CA VAL A 141 10.06 0.74 -14.46
C VAL A 141 10.83 2.05 -14.30
N GLY A 142 11.02 2.52 -13.06
CA GLY A 142 11.74 3.76 -12.79
C GLY A 142 13.23 3.71 -13.17
N VAL A 143 13.88 2.55 -12.99
CA VAL A 143 15.29 2.34 -13.40
C VAL A 143 15.40 2.34 -14.92
N ILE A 144 14.51 1.62 -15.59
CA ILE A 144 14.49 1.54 -17.05
C ILE A 144 14.24 2.93 -17.66
N ALA A 145 13.26 3.67 -17.15
CA ALA A 145 12.98 5.02 -17.63
C ALA A 145 14.18 5.97 -17.42
N ALA A 146 14.89 5.85 -16.29
CA ALA A 146 16.09 6.63 -16.02
C ALA A 146 17.27 6.23 -16.95
N GLU A 147 17.38 4.95 -17.32
CA GLU A 147 18.37 4.47 -18.29
C GLU A 147 18.10 5.03 -19.69
N TYR A 148 16.85 5.06 -20.12
CA TYR A 148 16.47 5.68 -21.39
C TYR A 148 16.70 7.20 -21.39
N ALA A 149 16.40 7.88 -20.29
CA ALA A 149 16.55 9.33 -20.18
C ALA A 149 18.01 9.78 -20.09
N PHE A 150 18.85 9.07 -19.32
CA PHE A 150 20.20 9.53 -18.92
C PHE A 150 21.31 8.52 -19.18
N GLY A 151 21.01 7.40 -19.86
CA GLY A 151 21.96 6.29 -20.09
C GLY A 151 22.17 5.40 -18.86
N SER A 152 23.11 4.45 -18.99
CA SER A 152 23.32 3.40 -17.97
C SER A 152 23.67 3.94 -16.58
N LEU A 153 24.41 5.04 -16.50
CA LEU A 153 24.74 5.69 -15.22
C LEU A 153 23.45 6.23 -14.53
N GLY A 154 22.53 6.81 -15.31
CA GLY A 154 21.25 7.28 -14.81
C GLY A 154 20.41 6.14 -14.23
N GLY A 155 20.35 5.00 -14.93
CA GLY A 155 19.68 3.79 -14.45
C GLY A 155 20.29 3.27 -13.13
N GLN A 156 21.62 3.18 -13.04
CA GLN A 156 22.32 2.73 -11.83
C GLN A 156 22.08 3.66 -10.64
N LEU A 157 22.17 4.98 -10.83
CA LEU A 157 21.91 5.97 -9.78
C LEU A 157 20.46 5.89 -9.31
N MET A 158 19.50 5.78 -10.24
CA MET A 158 18.08 5.60 -9.88
C MET A 158 17.87 4.32 -9.08
N GLY A 159 18.46 3.21 -9.51
CA GLY A 159 18.38 1.92 -8.79
C GLY A 159 18.92 2.01 -7.36
N LEU A 160 20.07 2.65 -7.16
CA LEU A 160 20.64 2.89 -5.84
C LEU A 160 19.71 3.76 -4.98
N MET A 161 19.23 4.88 -5.51
CA MET A 161 18.32 5.77 -4.80
C MET A 161 17.02 5.09 -4.40
N LEU A 162 16.38 4.36 -5.33
CA LEU A 162 15.16 3.60 -5.04
C LEU A 162 15.40 2.53 -3.97
N SER A 163 16.54 1.83 -4.02
CA SER A 163 16.89 0.82 -3.00
C SER A 163 17.00 1.45 -1.61
N LEU A 164 17.65 2.59 -1.47
CA LEU A 164 17.75 3.31 -0.20
C LEU A 164 16.38 3.78 0.32
N LEU A 165 15.50 4.27 -0.59
CA LEU A 165 14.16 4.70 -0.22
C LEU A 165 13.24 3.54 0.15
N LEU A 166 13.44 2.36 -0.46
CA LEU A 166 12.73 1.12 -0.10
C LEU A 166 13.11 0.62 1.30
N ILE A 167 14.39 0.71 1.70
CA ILE A 167 14.82 0.40 3.07
C ILE A 167 14.02 1.20 4.09
N SER A 168 13.87 2.51 3.86
CA SER A 168 13.05 3.38 4.70
C SER A 168 11.58 2.94 4.75
N THR A 169 11.03 2.49 3.60
CA THR A 169 9.64 2.03 3.54
C THR A 169 9.44 0.74 4.32
N VAL A 170 10.35 -0.23 4.17
CA VAL A 170 10.32 -1.49 4.95
C VAL A 170 10.43 -1.19 6.45
N SER A 171 11.34 -0.30 6.84
CA SER A 171 11.49 0.14 8.24
C SER A 171 10.19 0.74 8.79
N ALA A 172 9.51 1.62 8.03
CA ALA A 172 8.23 2.20 8.44
C ALA A 172 7.12 1.13 8.61
N MET A 173 7.07 0.14 7.72
CA MET A 173 6.10 -0.95 7.81
C MET A 173 6.38 -1.88 9.00
N LEU A 174 7.65 -2.15 9.31
CA LEU A 174 8.05 -2.91 10.50
C LEU A 174 7.77 -2.15 11.82
N MET A 175 7.62 -0.84 11.76
CA MET A 175 7.18 -0.04 12.91
C MET A 175 5.65 -0.04 13.07
N ALA A 176 4.91 0.07 11.97
CA ALA A 176 3.44 0.20 12.00
C ALA A 176 2.72 -1.15 12.10
N GLY A 177 3.14 -2.16 11.33
CA GLY A 177 2.48 -3.47 11.25
C GLY A 177 2.36 -4.21 12.60
N PRO A 178 3.42 -4.30 13.41
CA PRO A 178 3.37 -4.95 14.71
C PRO A 178 2.38 -4.32 15.70
N ARG A 179 2.07 -3.02 15.58
CA ARG A 179 1.07 -2.37 16.43
C ARG A 179 -0.32 -2.97 16.23
N VAL A 180 -0.67 -3.33 14.99
CA VAL A 180 -1.94 -4.01 14.70
C VAL A 180 -1.99 -5.38 15.39
N LEU A 181 -0.91 -6.16 15.32
CA LEU A 181 -0.82 -7.45 16.01
C LEU A 181 -0.85 -7.29 17.53
N GLN A 182 -0.25 -6.22 18.05
CA GLN A 182 -0.31 -5.89 19.48
C GLN A 182 -1.75 -5.66 19.95
N VAL A 183 -2.53 -4.87 19.21
CA VAL A 183 -3.96 -4.61 19.50
C VAL A 183 -4.76 -5.91 19.42
N ILE A 184 -4.53 -6.74 18.38
CA ILE A 184 -5.15 -8.08 18.28
C ILE A 184 -4.82 -8.92 19.52
N GLY A 185 -3.59 -8.86 20.01
CA GLY A 185 -3.18 -9.53 21.25
C GLY A 185 -3.85 -9.01 22.52
N GLN A 186 -4.26 -7.73 22.54
CA GLN A 186 -5.03 -7.13 23.62
C GLN A 186 -6.50 -7.57 23.56
N ASP A 187 -7.08 -7.63 22.37
CA ASP A 187 -8.50 -7.95 22.18
C ASP A 187 -8.81 -9.44 22.28
N PHE A 188 -7.85 -10.32 21.96
CA PHE A 188 -8.07 -11.76 21.91
C PHE A 188 -7.12 -12.53 22.83
N PRO A 189 -7.62 -13.24 23.86
CA PRO A 189 -6.80 -13.97 24.84
C PRO A 189 -5.84 -15.01 24.21
N ILE A 190 -6.26 -15.66 23.12
CA ILE A 190 -5.44 -16.63 22.39
C ILE A 190 -4.14 -16.02 21.84
N PHE A 191 -4.16 -14.71 21.54
CA PHE A 191 -3.02 -13.96 21.00
C PHE A 191 -2.34 -13.06 22.05
N LYS A 192 -2.64 -13.22 23.34
CA LYS A 192 -2.13 -12.39 24.44
C LYS A 192 -0.60 -12.19 24.42
N ARG A 193 0.16 -13.14 23.89
CA ARG A 193 1.62 -13.03 23.76
C ARG A 193 2.05 -11.88 22.84
N LEU A 194 1.26 -11.57 21.80
CA LEU A 194 1.53 -10.48 20.86
C LEU A 194 1.37 -9.10 21.51
N ALA A 195 0.59 -9.01 22.57
CA ALA A 195 0.37 -7.77 23.32
C ALA A 195 1.54 -7.41 24.25
N LYS A 196 2.44 -8.36 24.55
CA LYS A 196 3.55 -8.11 25.47
C LYS A 196 4.55 -7.13 24.87
N THR A 197 4.91 -6.13 25.69
CA THR A 197 5.96 -5.16 25.37
C THR A 197 7.16 -5.37 26.29
N ASN A 198 8.32 -4.95 25.85
CA ASN A 198 9.51 -4.81 26.72
C ASN A 198 9.41 -3.54 27.58
N ASP A 199 10.45 -3.26 28.39
CA ASP A 199 10.50 -2.10 29.29
C ASP A 199 10.41 -0.75 28.52
N ASP A 200 10.84 -0.74 27.26
CA ASP A 200 10.71 0.41 26.35
C ASP A 200 9.32 0.51 25.67
N GLY A 201 8.40 -0.41 25.98
CA GLY A 201 7.06 -0.48 25.39
C GLY A 201 7.04 -0.95 23.92
N LEU A 202 8.06 -1.69 23.49
CA LEU A 202 8.13 -2.27 22.13
C LEU A 202 7.53 -3.68 22.12
N PRO A 203 6.62 -4.01 21.19
CA PRO A 203 5.99 -5.32 21.08
C PRO A 203 6.90 -6.31 20.33
N GLN A 204 7.99 -6.76 20.96
CA GLN A 204 9.04 -7.57 20.34
C GLN A 204 8.49 -8.85 19.68
N ILE A 205 7.56 -9.56 20.34
CA ILE A 205 6.96 -10.78 19.78
C ILE A 205 6.16 -10.47 18.51
N ALA A 206 5.40 -9.37 18.50
CA ALA A 206 4.68 -8.95 17.31
C ALA A 206 5.62 -8.55 16.17
N ILE A 207 6.72 -7.84 16.47
CA ILE A 207 7.74 -7.49 15.47
C ILE A 207 8.35 -8.74 14.87
N LEU A 208 8.82 -9.68 15.70
CA LEU A 208 9.41 -10.94 15.24
C LEU A 208 8.41 -11.79 14.43
N THR A 209 7.13 -11.78 14.79
CA THR A 209 6.07 -12.46 14.03
C THR A 209 5.93 -11.86 12.63
N VAL A 210 5.89 -10.51 12.51
CA VAL A 210 5.85 -9.84 11.20
C VAL A 210 7.09 -10.15 10.38
N VAL A 211 8.27 -10.11 10.99
CA VAL A 211 9.54 -10.47 10.32
C VAL A 211 9.50 -11.90 9.80
N ALA A 212 9.10 -12.87 10.63
CA ALA A 212 9.03 -14.28 10.25
C ALA A 212 8.06 -14.51 9.07
N LEU A 213 6.87 -13.91 9.13
CA LEU A 213 5.90 -13.97 8.04
C LEU A 213 6.44 -13.31 6.77
N SER A 214 7.07 -12.14 6.87
CA SER A 214 7.65 -11.45 5.72
C SER A 214 8.75 -12.27 5.05
N VAL A 215 9.64 -12.89 5.83
CA VAL A 215 10.70 -13.78 5.32
C VAL A 215 10.07 -15.02 4.65
N ALA A 216 9.05 -15.60 5.25
CA ALA A 216 8.34 -16.74 4.65
C ALA A 216 7.77 -16.37 3.27
N PHE A 217 7.09 -15.22 3.13
CA PHE A 217 6.58 -14.74 1.84
C PHE A 217 7.69 -14.47 0.83
N VAL A 218 8.80 -13.83 1.25
CA VAL A 218 9.95 -13.55 0.38
C VAL A 218 10.59 -14.83 -0.18
N LEU A 219 10.63 -15.90 0.62
CA LEU A 219 11.25 -17.16 0.22
C LEU A 219 10.33 -18.10 -0.56
N THR A 220 9.01 -18.01 -0.39
CA THR A 220 8.04 -18.97 -0.93
C THR A 220 7.18 -18.45 -2.06
N SER A 221 7.08 -17.12 -2.22
CA SER A 221 6.13 -16.51 -3.14
C SER A 221 6.82 -15.56 -4.13
N SER A 222 6.21 -15.39 -5.31
CA SER A 222 6.64 -14.33 -6.24
C SER A 222 6.15 -12.97 -5.76
N PHE A 223 6.81 -11.90 -6.21
CA PHE A 223 6.37 -10.53 -5.93
C PHE A 223 4.93 -10.30 -6.41
N GLU A 224 4.61 -10.78 -7.61
CA GLU A 224 3.29 -10.62 -8.22
C GLU A 224 2.20 -11.34 -7.40
N SER A 225 2.44 -12.59 -7.00
CA SER A 225 1.48 -13.35 -6.18
C SER A 225 1.22 -12.68 -4.83
N VAL A 226 2.25 -12.19 -4.16
CA VAL A 226 2.09 -11.45 -2.89
C VAL A 226 1.28 -10.17 -3.10
N LEU A 227 1.53 -9.45 -4.19
CA LEU A 227 0.81 -8.21 -4.53
C LEU A 227 -0.67 -8.49 -4.78
N VAL A 228 -0.99 -9.48 -5.62
CA VAL A 228 -2.39 -9.85 -5.95
C VAL A 228 -3.12 -10.37 -4.72
N PHE A 229 -2.52 -11.27 -3.95
CA PHE A 229 -3.05 -11.78 -2.68
C PHE A 229 -3.36 -10.65 -1.70
N SER A 230 -2.36 -9.80 -1.44
CA SER A 230 -2.51 -8.67 -0.49
C SER A 230 -3.54 -7.66 -0.99
N GLY A 231 -3.51 -7.34 -2.29
CA GLY A 231 -4.47 -6.46 -2.94
C GLY A 231 -5.91 -6.98 -2.82
N PHE A 232 -6.12 -8.28 -3.01
CA PHE A 232 -7.43 -8.92 -2.85
C PHE A 232 -7.94 -8.80 -1.41
N VAL A 233 -7.13 -9.18 -0.41
CA VAL A 233 -7.51 -9.13 1.01
C VAL A 233 -7.81 -7.70 1.46
N LEU A 234 -6.96 -6.73 1.09
CA LEU A 234 -7.14 -5.32 1.44
C LEU A 234 -8.37 -4.71 0.75
N SER A 235 -8.60 -5.03 -0.52
CA SER A 235 -9.78 -4.58 -1.26
C SER A 235 -11.07 -5.14 -0.65
N LEU A 236 -11.08 -6.41 -0.27
CA LEU A 236 -12.22 -7.03 0.39
C LEU A 236 -12.51 -6.39 1.75
N ASN A 237 -11.47 -6.14 2.56
CA ASN A 237 -11.61 -5.41 3.82
C ASN A 237 -12.16 -4.00 3.61
N THR A 238 -11.67 -3.28 2.60
CA THR A 238 -12.15 -1.93 2.27
C THR A 238 -13.60 -1.94 1.77
N LEU A 239 -14.00 -2.96 0.99
CA LEU A 239 -15.37 -3.16 0.55
C LEU A 239 -16.33 -3.24 1.75
N PHE A 240 -16.01 -4.06 2.75
CA PHE A 240 -16.82 -4.18 3.96
C PHE A 240 -16.82 -2.89 4.78
N THR A 241 -15.69 -2.21 4.89
CA THR A 241 -15.55 -0.96 5.63
C THR A 241 -16.42 0.14 5.02
N VAL A 242 -16.34 0.34 3.70
CA VAL A 242 -17.16 1.34 2.99
C VAL A 242 -18.63 0.93 2.98
N GLY A 243 -18.94 -0.36 2.80
CA GLY A 243 -20.30 -0.89 2.93
C GLY A 243 -20.91 -0.63 4.31
N GLY A 244 -20.09 -0.67 5.36
CA GLY A 244 -20.49 -0.36 6.73
C GLY A 244 -21.04 1.05 6.92
N VAL A 245 -20.62 2.02 6.10
CA VAL A 245 -21.13 3.41 6.15
C VAL A 245 -22.63 3.46 5.90
N PHE A 246 -23.15 2.66 4.97
CA PHE A 246 -24.58 2.60 4.68
C PHE A 246 -25.36 2.10 5.89
N ARG A 247 -24.84 1.06 6.57
CA ARG A 247 -25.47 0.51 7.78
C ARG A 247 -25.46 1.50 8.94
N LEU A 248 -24.33 2.20 9.15
CA LEU A 248 -24.22 3.22 10.20
C LEU A 248 -25.21 4.38 9.96
N ARG A 249 -25.37 4.82 8.73
CA ARG A 249 -26.34 5.86 8.37
C ARG A 249 -27.78 5.39 8.56
N ALA A 250 -28.11 4.19 8.05
CA ALA A 250 -29.45 3.62 8.21
C ALA A 250 -29.88 3.45 9.66
N LYS A 251 -28.92 3.19 10.56
CA LYS A 251 -29.16 3.09 12.00
C LYS A 251 -29.14 4.43 12.75
N GLY A 252 -28.88 5.54 12.07
CA GLY A 252 -28.77 6.87 12.69
C GLY A 252 -27.63 7.01 13.69
N LEU A 253 -26.59 6.16 13.60
CA LEU A 253 -25.47 6.14 14.54
C LEU A 253 -24.41 7.22 14.25
N LEU A 254 -24.52 7.93 13.13
CA LEU A 254 -23.61 9.03 12.81
C LEU A 254 -23.98 10.28 13.58
N LYS A 255 -23.04 10.80 14.36
CA LYS A 255 -23.21 12.08 15.06
C LYS A 255 -23.23 13.23 14.03
N LYS A 256 -24.01 14.29 14.30
CA LYS A 256 -24.13 15.47 13.42
C LYS A 256 -22.78 16.16 13.11
N ASP A 257 -21.84 16.10 14.05
CA ASP A 257 -20.50 16.72 13.93
C ASP A 257 -19.47 15.80 13.27
N THR A 258 -19.87 14.62 12.79
CA THR A 258 -18.98 13.69 12.08
C THR A 258 -18.89 14.07 10.62
N TYR A 259 -17.72 13.84 10.00
CA TYR A 259 -17.54 14.04 8.56
C TYR A 259 -18.62 13.33 7.75
N GLN A 260 -19.26 14.08 6.86
CA GLN A 260 -20.26 13.56 5.94
C GLN A 260 -19.60 13.23 4.58
N THR A 261 -19.74 11.99 4.14
CA THR A 261 -19.18 11.56 2.85
C THR A 261 -19.75 12.41 1.71
N TRP A 262 -18.85 13.12 1.03
CA TRP A 262 -19.21 13.97 -0.11
C TRP A 262 -19.79 13.12 -1.25
N GLY A 263 -20.87 13.62 -1.89
CA GLY A 263 -21.53 12.91 -2.98
C GLY A 263 -22.25 11.61 -2.58
N TYR A 264 -22.50 11.40 -1.29
CA TYR A 264 -23.30 10.25 -0.83
C TYR A 264 -24.72 10.26 -1.44
N PRO A 265 -25.25 9.12 -1.89
CA PRO A 265 -24.67 7.76 -1.85
C PRO A 265 -23.84 7.40 -3.09
N ILE A 266 -23.73 8.27 -4.08
CA ILE A 266 -23.17 7.97 -5.40
C ILE A 266 -21.69 7.60 -5.32
N THR A 267 -20.87 8.42 -4.64
CA THR A 267 -19.41 8.18 -4.56
C THR A 267 -19.06 6.85 -3.90
N PRO A 268 -19.64 6.48 -2.73
CA PRO A 268 -19.39 5.15 -2.18
C PRO A 268 -19.92 4.01 -3.05
N LEU A 269 -21.04 4.19 -3.76
CA LEU A 269 -21.58 3.15 -4.66
C LEU A 269 -20.65 2.91 -5.86
N ILE A 270 -20.13 3.97 -6.49
CA ILE A 270 -19.14 3.85 -7.57
C ILE A 270 -17.91 3.11 -7.06
N PHE A 271 -17.39 3.49 -5.90
CA PHE A 271 -16.24 2.84 -5.31
C PHE A 271 -16.50 1.34 -5.02
N LEU A 272 -17.63 1.00 -4.43
CA LEU A 272 -18.02 -0.38 -4.16
C LEU A 272 -18.19 -1.18 -5.45
N GLY A 273 -18.77 -0.60 -6.49
CA GLY A 273 -18.95 -1.23 -7.81
C GLY A 273 -17.60 -1.55 -8.47
N LEU A 274 -16.67 -0.60 -8.49
CA LEU A 274 -15.34 -0.80 -9.05
C LEU A 274 -14.55 -1.84 -8.24
N THR A 275 -14.59 -1.74 -6.91
CA THR A 275 -13.90 -2.70 -6.04
C THR A 275 -14.47 -4.10 -6.20
N LEU A 276 -15.78 -4.25 -6.25
CA LEU A 276 -16.45 -5.55 -6.47
C LEU A 276 -16.09 -6.14 -7.83
N TRP A 277 -16.09 -5.33 -8.88
CA TRP A 277 -15.70 -5.77 -10.21
C TRP A 277 -14.23 -6.28 -10.22
N THR A 278 -13.31 -5.52 -9.61
CA THR A 278 -11.91 -5.94 -9.49
C THR A 278 -11.78 -7.25 -8.72
N LEU A 279 -12.49 -7.41 -7.59
CA LEU A 279 -12.47 -8.65 -6.80
C LEU A 279 -13.00 -9.86 -7.58
N ILE A 280 -14.10 -9.70 -8.33
CA ILE A 280 -14.65 -10.75 -9.18
C ILE A 280 -13.65 -11.14 -10.27
N TYR A 281 -12.98 -10.16 -10.88
CA TYR A 281 -11.97 -10.41 -11.88
C TYR A 281 -10.77 -11.21 -11.31
N ILE A 282 -10.29 -10.85 -10.09
CA ILE A 282 -9.22 -11.61 -9.41
C ILE A 282 -9.66 -13.05 -9.15
N LEU A 283 -10.89 -13.26 -8.68
CA LEU A 283 -11.43 -14.60 -8.43
C LEU A 283 -11.46 -15.48 -9.69
N ILE A 284 -11.68 -14.89 -10.87
CA ILE A 284 -11.74 -15.61 -12.14
C ILE A 284 -10.34 -15.85 -12.73
N GLN A 285 -9.48 -14.84 -12.72
CA GLN A 285 -8.20 -14.86 -13.44
C GLN A 285 -7.01 -15.30 -12.57
N ARG A 286 -7.11 -15.13 -11.25
CA ARG A 286 -6.08 -15.43 -10.26
C ARG A 286 -6.68 -16.19 -9.07
N PRO A 287 -7.30 -17.35 -9.32
CA PRO A 287 -8.05 -18.08 -8.29
C PRO A 287 -7.18 -18.53 -7.12
N GLU A 288 -5.91 -18.86 -7.34
CA GLU A 288 -5.00 -19.32 -6.28
C GLU A 288 -4.77 -18.24 -5.23
N GLU A 289 -4.43 -17.01 -5.64
CA GLU A 289 -4.21 -15.89 -4.75
C GLU A 289 -5.51 -15.45 -4.05
N ALA A 290 -6.63 -15.47 -4.77
CA ALA A 290 -7.93 -15.13 -4.21
C ALA A 290 -8.39 -16.16 -3.17
N LEU A 291 -8.26 -17.45 -3.46
CA LEU A 291 -8.61 -18.53 -2.53
C LEU A 291 -7.70 -18.54 -1.30
N ALA A 292 -6.40 -18.28 -1.48
CA ALA A 292 -5.48 -18.10 -0.36
C ALA A 292 -5.93 -16.92 0.55
N GLY A 293 -6.36 -15.80 -0.04
CA GLY A 293 -6.92 -14.67 0.69
C GLY A 293 -8.19 -15.02 1.47
N LEU A 294 -9.12 -15.70 0.83
CA LEU A 294 -10.35 -16.17 1.46
C LEU A 294 -10.06 -17.17 2.60
N LEU A 295 -9.09 -18.07 2.40
CA LEU A 295 -8.67 -19.03 3.42
C LEU A 295 -8.13 -18.31 4.66
N VAL A 296 -7.27 -17.32 4.49
CA VAL A 296 -6.73 -16.52 5.62
C VAL A 296 -7.85 -15.82 6.38
N ILE A 297 -8.84 -15.27 5.67
CA ILE A 297 -10.00 -14.62 6.30
C ILE A 297 -10.85 -15.66 7.04
N ALA A 298 -11.11 -16.83 6.45
CA ALA A 298 -11.87 -17.90 7.07
C ALA A 298 -11.18 -18.44 8.34
N VAL A 299 -9.86 -18.63 8.29
CA VAL A 299 -9.04 -19.00 9.46
C VAL A 299 -9.12 -17.93 10.54
N GLY A 300 -8.99 -16.64 10.16
CA GLY A 300 -9.15 -15.52 11.09
C GLY A 300 -10.54 -15.50 11.75
N PHE A 301 -11.59 -15.76 10.98
CA PHE A 301 -12.94 -15.89 11.50
C PHE A 301 -13.12 -17.09 12.46
N GLY A 302 -12.45 -18.21 12.15
CA GLY A 302 -12.40 -19.36 13.06
C GLY A 302 -11.74 -19.03 14.39
N PHE A 303 -10.61 -18.33 14.37
CA PHE A 303 -9.97 -17.82 15.60
C PHE A 303 -10.86 -16.86 16.38
N TYR A 304 -11.54 -15.94 15.70
CA TYR A 304 -12.50 -15.04 16.32
C TYR A 304 -13.60 -15.81 17.06
N TRP A 305 -14.11 -16.89 16.48
CA TRP A 305 -15.19 -17.68 17.05
C TRP A 305 -14.73 -18.49 18.27
N VAL A 306 -13.53 -19.10 18.18
CA VAL A 306 -12.92 -19.92 19.25
C VAL A 306 -12.43 -19.08 20.43
N SER A 307 -11.87 -17.89 20.14
CA SER A 307 -11.27 -17.03 21.19
C SER A 307 -12.27 -16.47 22.20
N GLY A 308 -13.56 -16.44 21.87
CA GLY A 308 -14.54 -15.73 22.68
C GLY A 308 -14.20 -14.23 22.79
N ARG A 309 -15.17 -13.36 22.70
CA ARG A 309 -14.93 -11.93 22.96
C ARG A 309 -14.51 -11.75 24.40
N VAL A 310 -13.41 -11.06 24.66
CA VAL A 310 -13.20 -10.38 25.93
C VAL A 310 -14.37 -9.39 26.03
N LYS A 311 -15.30 -9.64 26.96
CA LYS A 311 -16.34 -8.66 27.28
C LYS A 311 -15.61 -7.44 27.86
N GLY A 312 -15.53 -6.34 27.07
CA GLY A 312 -15.16 -5.03 27.58
C GLY A 312 -16.25 -4.48 28.50
#